data_c685562f26da54eb62f65cad57c3d3c4
#
_entry.id   c685562f26da54eb62f65cad57c3d3c4
#
_cell.length_a   1.000
_cell.length_b   1.000
_cell.length_c   1.000
_cell.angle_alpha   90.00
_cell.angle_beta   90.00
_cell.angle_gamma   90.00
#
_symmetry.space_group_name_H-M   'P 1'
#
loop_
_entity.id
_entity.type
_entity.pdbx_description
1 polymer ?
#
loop_
_entity_poly.entity_id
_entity_poly.type
_entity_poly.pdbx_seq_one_letter_code
_entity_poly.pdbx_strand_id
1 'polypeptide(L)'
;MSNETVRQAVQKTSRLFESEPGKAKVKTPPVTASLSTGLAFRLSSTRGEIQTDMPPPMGGQASAETPGWYMRAGLASCIATMIATRAAQLGITLDLLEVTILSEVDWRGPLGLDDSVVPATPQAVLSEIVRWGEEHSPVARTIKTGQLAQATINLG
;
A
#
# COMPACT_ATOMS: atom_id res chain seq x y z
N MET A 1 10.15 11.81 -16.56
CA MET A 1 9.03 12.78 -16.46
C MET A 1 9.53 13.90 -15.57
N SER A 2 9.41 15.16 -15.97
CA SER A 2 9.94 16.28 -15.17
C SER A 2 8.97 16.65 -14.03
N ASN A 3 9.49 17.25 -12.95
CA ASN A 3 8.68 17.83 -11.86
C ASN A 3 7.57 18.76 -12.38
N GLU A 4 7.89 19.51 -13.43
CA GLU A 4 6.93 20.43 -14.07
C GLU A 4 5.74 19.69 -14.70
N THR A 5 5.99 18.55 -15.35
CA THR A 5 4.91 17.72 -15.92
C THR A 5 3.97 17.19 -14.83
N VAL A 6 4.53 16.74 -13.71
CA VAL A 6 3.75 16.27 -12.55
C VAL A 6 2.93 17.44 -11.97
N ARG A 7 3.56 18.60 -11.76
CA ARG A 7 2.90 19.81 -11.23
C ARG A 7 1.70 20.22 -12.07
N GLN A 8 1.87 20.31 -13.39
CA GLN A 8 0.80 20.68 -14.32
C GLN A 8 -0.36 19.68 -14.30
N ALA A 9 -0.04 18.37 -14.31
CA ALA A 9 -1.05 17.31 -14.24
C ALA A 9 -1.88 17.40 -12.95
N VAL A 10 -1.20 17.56 -11.81
CA VAL A 10 -1.86 17.65 -10.50
C VAL A 10 -2.70 18.91 -10.40
N GLN A 11 -2.20 20.07 -10.84
CA GLN A 11 -2.97 21.32 -10.83
C GLN A 11 -4.23 21.22 -11.70
N LYS A 12 -4.12 20.63 -12.90
CA LYS A 12 -5.27 20.40 -13.78
C LYS A 12 -6.32 19.52 -13.11
N THR A 13 -5.88 18.43 -12.48
CA THR A 13 -6.77 17.49 -11.80
C THR A 13 -7.42 18.12 -10.56
N SER A 14 -6.67 18.91 -9.79
CA SER A 14 -7.20 19.63 -8.63
C SER A 14 -8.32 20.59 -9.04
N ARG A 15 -8.12 21.41 -10.06
CA ARG A 15 -9.15 22.32 -10.59
C ARG A 15 -10.40 21.58 -11.05
N LEU A 16 -10.23 20.40 -11.69
CA LEU A 16 -11.36 19.56 -12.08
C LEU A 16 -12.15 19.09 -10.87
N PHE A 17 -11.46 18.63 -9.81
CA PHE A 17 -12.13 18.10 -8.61
C PHE A 17 -12.76 19.22 -7.76
N GLU A 18 -12.22 20.44 -7.80
CA GLU A 18 -12.83 21.62 -7.20
C GLU A 18 -14.11 22.03 -7.91
N SER A 19 -14.12 22.00 -9.25
CA SER A 19 -15.30 22.36 -10.05
C SER A 19 -16.33 21.22 -10.12
N GLU A 20 -15.90 19.97 -10.08
CA GLU A 20 -16.73 18.78 -10.22
C GLU A 20 -16.37 17.72 -9.15
N PRO A 21 -16.76 17.92 -7.87
CA PRO A 21 -16.34 17.03 -6.77
C PRO A 21 -16.75 15.56 -6.95
N GLY A 22 -17.81 15.29 -7.69
CA GLY A 22 -18.26 13.93 -8.01
C GLY A 22 -17.24 13.12 -8.81
N LYS A 23 -16.41 13.78 -9.63
CA LYS A 23 -15.35 13.15 -10.41
C LYS A 23 -14.14 12.71 -9.59
N ALA A 24 -14.01 13.20 -8.35
CA ALA A 24 -12.94 12.79 -7.43
C ALA A 24 -13.14 11.36 -6.88
N LYS A 25 -14.36 10.82 -6.94
CA LYS A 25 -14.67 9.46 -6.49
C LYS A 25 -14.41 8.46 -7.60
N VAL A 26 -13.35 7.68 -7.46
CA VAL A 26 -12.94 6.67 -8.46
C VAL A 26 -13.04 5.27 -7.86
N LYS A 27 -13.69 4.36 -8.58
CA LYS A 27 -13.67 2.93 -8.25
C LYS A 27 -12.34 2.35 -8.73
N THR A 28 -11.61 1.73 -7.82
CA THR A 28 -10.36 1.01 -8.16
C THR A 28 -10.69 -0.40 -8.65
N PRO A 29 -9.92 -0.93 -9.63
CA PRO A 29 -10.06 -2.32 -10.05
C PRO A 29 -9.82 -3.29 -8.89
N PRO A 30 -10.56 -4.41 -8.84
CA PRO A 30 -10.31 -5.43 -7.82
C PRO A 30 -8.97 -6.11 -8.03
N VAL A 31 -8.41 -6.64 -6.94
CA VAL A 31 -7.30 -7.59 -6.95
C VAL A 31 -7.83 -8.91 -6.45
N THR A 32 -7.58 -9.99 -7.19
CA THR A 32 -8.02 -11.34 -6.83
C THR A 32 -6.81 -12.18 -6.46
N ALA A 33 -6.86 -12.82 -5.28
CA ALA A 33 -5.87 -13.79 -4.85
C ALA A 33 -6.43 -15.21 -5.08
N SER A 34 -5.71 -16.04 -5.83
CA SER A 34 -6.08 -17.43 -6.12
C SER A 34 -5.01 -18.36 -5.59
N LEU A 35 -5.41 -19.40 -4.87
CA LEU A 35 -4.50 -20.42 -4.37
C LEU A 35 -3.81 -21.13 -5.55
N SER A 36 -2.49 -21.20 -5.52
CA SER A 36 -1.67 -21.93 -6.47
C SER A 36 -1.27 -23.30 -5.92
N THR A 37 -0.51 -23.32 -4.82
CA THR A 37 -0.14 -24.56 -4.12
C THR A 37 0.31 -24.21 -2.69
N GLY A 38 -0.04 -25.03 -1.72
CA GLY A 38 0.35 -24.80 -0.31
C GLY A 38 -0.11 -23.43 0.19
N LEU A 39 0.82 -22.53 0.49
CA LEU A 39 0.58 -21.15 0.89
C LEU A 39 1.00 -20.15 -0.20
N ALA A 40 1.26 -20.61 -1.42
CA ALA A 40 1.53 -19.75 -2.56
C ALA A 40 0.22 -19.30 -3.22
N PHE A 41 0.08 -17.98 -3.40
CA PHE A 41 -1.07 -17.37 -4.05
C PHE A 41 -0.64 -16.56 -5.27
N ARG A 42 -1.43 -16.64 -6.33
CA ARG A 42 -1.35 -15.77 -7.48
C ARG A 42 -2.31 -14.61 -7.30
N LEU A 43 -1.82 -13.39 -7.41
CA LEU A 43 -2.61 -12.16 -7.37
C LEU A 43 -2.71 -11.58 -8.77
N SER A 44 -3.91 -11.44 -9.28
CA SER A 44 -4.15 -10.90 -10.61
C SER A 44 -4.81 -9.51 -10.54
N SER A 45 -4.42 -8.69 -11.49
CA SER A 45 -5.00 -7.38 -11.75
C SER A 45 -5.11 -7.16 -13.26
N THR A 46 -5.73 -6.06 -13.67
CA THR A 46 -5.79 -5.66 -15.08
C THR A 46 -4.42 -5.34 -15.72
N ARG A 47 -3.36 -5.20 -14.92
CA ARG A 47 -2.02 -4.79 -15.38
C ARG A 47 -0.95 -5.88 -15.24
N GLY A 48 -1.31 -7.04 -14.74
CA GLY A 48 -0.39 -8.14 -14.57
C GLY A 48 -0.66 -9.00 -13.34
N GLU A 49 0.23 -9.92 -13.12
CA GLU A 49 0.16 -10.87 -12.02
C GLU A 49 1.41 -10.76 -11.15
N ILE A 50 1.24 -11.02 -9.87
CA ILE A 50 2.31 -11.23 -8.90
C ILE A 50 2.01 -12.49 -8.10
N GLN A 51 3.03 -13.05 -7.46
CA GLN A 51 2.91 -14.20 -6.59
C GLN A 51 3.32 -13.83 -5.17
N THR A 52 2.64 -14.44 -4.19
CA THR A 52 3.07 -14.42 -2.78
C THR A 52 3.29 -15.84 -2.30
N ASP A 53 4.18 -16.01 -1.32
CA ASP A 53 4.38 -17.28 -0.63
C ASP A 53 4.81 -17.00 0.81
N MET A 54 4.78 -18.04 1.64
CA MET A 54 5.25 -17.97 3.03
C MET A 54 6.61 -18.69 3.16
N PRO A 55 7.41 -18.34 4.19
CA PRO A 55 8.66 -19.03 4.44
C PRO A 55 8.43 -20.47 4.97
N PRO A 56 9.43 -21.36 4.82
CA PRO A 56 9.30 -22.75 5.23
C PRO A 56 8.84 -23.00 6.67
N PRO A 57 9.26 -22.24 7.69
CA PRO A 57 8.76 -22.42 9.05
C PRO A 57 7.25 -22.20 9.19
N MET A 58 6.62 -21.51 8.21
CA MET A 58 5.19 -21.25 8.15
C MET A 58 4.46 -22.18 7.17
N GLY A 59 5.16 -23.17 6.60
CA GLY A 59 4.58 -24.13 5.67
C GLY A 59 4.60 -23.72 4.19
N GLY A 60 5.26 -22.62 3.83
CA GLY A 60 5.51 -22.22 2.44
C GLY A 60 6.84 -22.74 1.91
N GLN A 61 7.24 -22.27 0.74
CA GLN A 61 8.49 -22.61 0.07
C GLN A 61 9.40 -21.40 -0.17
N ALA A 62 9.01 -20.22 0.27
CA ALA A 62 9.69 -18.93 -0.03
C ALA A 62 9.92 -18.72 -1.54
N SER A 63 8.99 -19.16 -2.37
CA SER A 63 9.07 -19.04 -3.84
C SER A 63 8.79 -17.62 -4.34
N ALA A 64 8.26 -16.75 -3.47
CA ALA A 64 7.98 -15.34 -3.73
C ALA A 64 7.98 -14.55 -2.41
N GLU A 65 7.87 -13.22 -2.52
CA GLU A 65 7.73 -12.34 -1.36
C GLU A 65 6.45 -12.62 -0.58
N THR A 66 6.49 -12.37 0.73
CA THR A 66 5.34 -12.59 1.60
C THR A 66 4.24 -11.54 1.38
N PRO A 67 2.96 -11.85 1.69
CA PRO A 67 1.88 -10.85 1.68
C PRO A 67 2.22 -9.60 2.51
N GLY A 68 2.87 -9.77 3.68
CA GLY A 68 3.29 -8.67 4.53
C GLY A 68 4.37 -7.78 3.88
N TRP A 69 5.24 -8.32 3.04
CA TRP A 69 6.18 -7.54 2.25
C TRP A 69 5.44 -6.66 1.24
N TYR A 70 4.49 -7.21 0.48
CA TYR A 70 3.70 -6.43 -0.48
C TYR A 70 2.87 -5.34 0.17
N MET A 71 2.34 -5.57 1.37
CA MET A 71 1.66 -4.54 2.14
C MET A 71 2.61 -3.37 2.46
N ARG A 72 3.83 -3.66 2.94
CA ARG A 72 4.85 -2.63 3.23
C ARG A 72 5.32 -1.93 1.95
N ALA A 73 5.53 -2.67 0.87
CA ALA A 73 5.91 -2.10 -0.42
C ALA A 73 4.83 -1.14 -0.96
N GLY A 74 3.57 -1.52 -0.88
CA GLY A 74 2.44 -0.67 -1.24
C GLY A 74 2.38 0.59 -0.37
N LEU A 75 2.57 0.47 0.94
CA LEU A 75 2.60 1.60 1.86
C LEU A 75 3.78 2.54 1.57
N ALA A 76 5.00 2.01 1.42
CA ALA A 76 6.18 2.81 1.08
C ALA A 76 5.99 3.57 -0.24
N SER A 77 5.54 2.87 -1.27
CA SER A 77 5.27 3.47 -2.59
C SER A 77 4.21 4.56 -2.53
N CYS A 78 3.11 4.33 -1.79
CA CYS A 78 2.05 5.31 -1.67
C CYS A 78 2.53 6.59 -0.96
N ILE A 79 3.25 6.45 0.15
CA ILE A 79 3.83 7.59 0.88
C ILE A 79 4.82 8.35 0.00
N ALA A 80 5.76 7.65 -0.65
CA ALA A 80 6.73 8.26 -1.56
C ALA A 80 6.03 9.04 -2.70
N THR A 81 4.98 8.46 -3.29
CA THR A 81 4.18 9.12 -4.33
C THR A 81 3.53 10.40 -3.82
N MET A 82 2.95 10.39 -2.62
CA MET A 82 2.32 11.59 -2.04
C MET A 82 3.35 12.67 -1.74
N ILE A 83 4.53 12.32 -1.21
CA ILE A 83 5.62 13.28 -0.98
C ILE A 83 6.09 13.90 -2.30
N ALA A 84 6.38 13.07 -3.31
CA ALA A 84 6.82 13.55 -4.63
C ALA A 84 5.78 14.46 -5.29
N THR A 85 4.48 14.10 -5.17
CA THR A 85 3.37 14.92 -5.66
C THR A 85 3.34 16.28 -4.95
N ARG A 86 3.48 16.28 -3.62
CA ARG A 86 3.48 17.53 -2.86
C ARG A 86 4.69 18.40 -3.16
N ALA A 87 5.87 17.82 -3.27
CA ALA A 87 7.09 18.52 -3.67
C ALA A 87 6.90 19.19 -5.04
N ALA A 88 6.36 18.45 -6.03
CA ALA A 88 6.07 19.01 -7.35
C ALA A 88 5.07 20.17 -7.31
N GLN A 89 4.01 20.09 -6.50
CA GLN A 89 3.06 21.19 -6.29
C GLN A 89 3.73 22.46 -5.74
N LEU A 90 4.70 22.28 -4.84
CA LEU A 90 5.46 23.36 -4.21
C LEU A 90 6.65 23.86 -5.07
N GLY A 91 6.90 23.24 -6.22
CA GLY A 91 8.05 23.56 -7.07
C GLY A 91 9.40 23.09 -6.49
N ILE A 92 9.37 22.16 -5.53
CA ILE A 92 10.57 21.60 -4.89
C ILE A 92 11.09 20.46 -5.76
N THR A 93 12.37 20.51 -6.14
CA THR A 93 13.06 19.38 -6.77
C THR A 93 13.61 18.46 -5.69
N LEU A 94 13.35 17.18 -5.83
CA LEU A 94 13.90 16.13 -4.96
C LEU A 94 15.03 15.45 -5.72
N ASP A 95 16.25 15.54 -5.20
CA ASP A 95 17.42 14.83 -5.77
C ASP A 95 17.37 13.34 -5.40
N LEU A 96 16.90 13.04 -4.18
CA LEU A 96 16.69 11.69 -3.68
C LEU A 96 15.47 11.66 -2.80
N LEU A 97 14.65 10.62 -2.96
CA LEU A 97 13.54 10.30 -2.07
C LEU A 97 13.52 8.81 -1.79
N GLU A 98 13.80 8.44 -0.57
CA GLU A 98 13.71 7.07 -0.08
C GLU A 98 12.70 7.00 1.07
N VAL A 99 11.84 5.99 1.04
CA VAL A 99 10.87 5.72 2.09
C VAL A 99 11.02 4.28 2.52
N THR A 100 11.41 4.07 3.77
CA THR A 100 11.57 2.74 4.38
C THR A 100 10.44 2.49 5.36
N ILE A 101 9.78 1.35 5.22
CA ILE A 101 8.76 0.87 6.15
C ILE A 101 9.29 -0.34 6.90
N LEU A 102 9.34 -0.23 8.20
CA LEU A 102 9.68 -1.33 9.11
C LEU A 102 8.38 -1.88 9.72
N SER A 103 8.36 -3.16 10.02
CA SER A 103 7.28 -3.78 10.79
C SER A 103 7.83 -4.94 11.60
N GLU A 104 7.25 -5.15 12.75
CA GLU A 104 7.45 -6.31 13.60
C GLU A 104 6.16 -7.11 13.64
N VAL A 105 6.23 -8.43 13.60
CA VAL A 105 5.06 -9.32 13.63
C VAL A 105 5.21 -10.27 14.80
N ASP A 106 4.25 -10.27 15.71
CA ASP A 106 4.10 -11.33 16.69
C ASP A 106 3.20 -12.43 16.10
N TRP A 107 3.80 -13.55 15.77
CA TRP A 107 3.11 -14.66 15.12
C TRP A 107 2.10 -15.39 16.00
N ARG A 108 2.07 -15.13 17.31
CA ARG A 108 1.04 -15.69 18.19
C ARG A 108 -0.36 -15.24 17.78
N GLY A 109 -0.50 -13.97 17.39
CA GLY A 109 -1.78 -13.46 16.87
C GLY A 109 -2.23 -14.15 15.58
N PRO A 110 -1.47 -14.09 14.48
CA PRO A 110 -1.83 -14.75 13.21
C PRO A 110 -2.05 -16.27 13.30
N LEU A 111 -1.41 -16.95 14.28
CA LEU A 111 -1.61 -18.38 14.52
C LEU A 111 -2.78 -18.69 15.47
N GLY A 112 -3.49 -17.67 15.98
CA GLY A 112 -4.59 -17.85 16.92
C GLY A 112 -4.16 -18.40 18.29
N LEU A 113 -2.91 -18.14 18.69
CA LEU A 113 -2.36 -18.60 19.97
C LEU A 113 -2.63 -17.58 21.09
N ASP A 114 -2.83 -16.31 20.74
CA ASP A 114 -3.07 -15.21 21.68
C ASP A 114 -3.84 -14.09 20.98
N ASP A 115 -5.12 -13.98 21.26
CA ASP A 115 -6.02 -12.98 20.69
C ASP A 115 -5.77 -11.55 21.21
N SER A 116 -4.99 -11.40 22.29
CA SER A 116 -4.63 -10.08 22.83
C SER A 116 -3.47 -9.41 22.07
N VAL A 117 -2.76 -10.17 21.22
CA VAL A 117 -1.63 -9.67 20.45
C VAL A 117 -2.12 -8.92 19.22
N VAL A 118 -1.71 -7.65 19.10
CA VAL A 118 -1.98 -6.85 17.92
C VAL A 118 -1.06 -7.31 16.77
N PRO A 119 -1.62 -7.80 15.65
CA PRO A 119 -0.80 -8.18 14.50
C PRO A 119 -0.11 -6.95 13.92
N ALA A 120 1.20 -7.06 13.69
CA ALA A 120 2.07 -6.11 12.98
C ALA A 120 1.69 -4.63 13.00
N THR A 121 2.42 -3.83 13.75
CA THR A 121 2.33 -2.36 13.66
C THR A 121 3.42 -1.85 12.71
N PRO A 122 3.07 -1.29 11.52
CA PRO A 122 4.05 -0.64 10.67
C PRO A 122 4.55 0.63 11.35
N GLN A 123 5.87 0.75 11.52
CA GLN A 123 6.50 2.00 11.93
C GLN A 123 7.11 2.68 10.70
N ALA A 124 6.69 3.92 10.45
CA ALA A 124 7.36 4.80 9.50
C ALA A 124 8.30 5.72 10.27
N VAL A 125 9.59 5.72 9.93
CA VAL A 125 10.59 6.65 10.49
C VAL A 125 10.60 7.90 9.61
N LEU A 126 10.14 9.06 10.14
CA LEU A 126 9.76 10.16 9.28
C LEU A 126 10.13 11.56 9.78
N SER A 127 10.67 12.37 8.87
CA SER A 127 10.76 13.83 8.98
C SER A 127 9.40 14.52 8.65
N GLU A 128 9.30 15.84 8.82
CA GLU A 128 8.03 16.59 8.75
C GLU A 128 7.30 16.49 7.38
N ILE A 129 8.03 16.45 6.25
CA ILE A 129 7.45 16.28 4.89
C ILE A 129 6.83 14.88 4.75
N VAL A 130 7.42 13.91 5.39
CA VAL A 130 6.98 12.53 5.36
C VAL A 130 5.74 12.33 6.21
N ARG A 131 5.61 13.03 7.34
CA ARG A 131 4.39 13.03 8.16
C ARG A 131 3.19 13.47 7.31
N TRP A 132 3.33 14.51 6.49
CA TRP A 132 2.28 14.93 5.57
C TRP A 132 1.93 13.82 4.56
N GLY A 133 2.93 13.15 3.97
CA GLY A 133 2.72 12.04 3.05
C GLY A 133 1.99 10.86 3.70
N GLU A 134 2.33 10.53 4.95
CA GLU A 134 1.64 9.51 5.73
C GLU A 134 0.18 9.88 6.04
N GLU A 135 -0.07 11.12 6.45
CA GLU A 135 -1.42 11.62 6.76
C GLU A 135 -2.31 11.68 5.52
N HIS A 136 -1.75 11.90 4.33
CA HIS A 136 -2.48 12.02 3.06
C HIS A 136 -2.43 10.76 2.19
N SER A 137 -1.65 9.74 2.58
CA SER A 137 -1.60 8.47 1.87
C SER A 137 -2.92 7.70 2.02
N PRO A 138 -3.62 7.36 0.92
CA PRO A 138 -4.83 6.55 0.99
C PRO A 138 -4.59 5.19 1.66
N VAL A 139 -3.46 4.54 1.39
CA VAL A 139 -3.10 3.24 1.98
C VAL A 139 -2.84 3.39 3.48
N ALA A 140 -2.04 4.38 3.91
CA ALA A 140 -1.76 4.61 5.33
C ALA A 140 -3.05 4.93 6.12
N ARG A 141 -3.94 5.75 5.56
CA ARG A 141 -5.23 6.07 6.17
C ARG A 141 -6.14 4.85 6.29
N THR A 142 -6.21 4.02 5.25
CA THR A 142 -6.98 2.77 5.27
C THR A 142 -6.48 1.82 6.36
N ILE A 143 -5.17 1.67 6.50
CA ILE A 143 -4.57 0.86 7.56
C ILE A 143 -4.91 1.42 8.95
N LYS A 144 -4.77 2.74 9.16
CA LYS A 144 -5.06 3.41 10.44
C LYS A 144 -6.54 3.36 10.84
N THR A 145 -7.46 3.44 9.87
CA THR A 145 -8.91 3.47 10.14
C THR A 145 -9.54 2.08 10.22
N GLY A 146 -8.78 1.02 9.93
CA GLY A 146 -9.28 -0.36 9.98
C GLY A 146 -10.45 -0.63 9.03
N GLN A 147 -10.59 0.15 7.96
CA GLN A 147 -11.60 -0.12 6.93
C GLN A 147 -11.24 -1.39 6.17
N LEU A 148 -11.84 -2.50 6.58
CA LEU A 148 -11.68 -3.79 5.95
C LEU A 148 -12.43 -3.81 4.61
N ALA A 149 -11.74 -4.30 3.57
CA ALA A 149 -12.39 -4.71 2.34
C ALA A 149 -13.30 -5.91 2.62
N GLN A 150 -14.47 -5.97 1.97
CA GLN A 150 -15.32 -7.16 2.04
C GLN A 150 -14.62 -8.32 1.34
N ALA A 151 -14.40 -9.42 2.06
CA ALA A 151 -13.91 -10.67 1.49
C ALA A 151 -15.10 -11.58 1.19
N THR A 152 -15.20 -12.07 -0.05
CA THR A 152 -16.17 -13.11 -0.42
C THR A 152 -15.42 -14.43 -0.57
N ILE A 153 -15.83 -15.44 0.18
CA ILE A 153 -15.26 -16.80 0.09
C ILE A 153 -16.23 -17.63 -0.74
N ASN A 154 -15.79 -18.10 -1.91
CA ASN A 154 -16.50 -19.12 -2.67
C ASN A 154 -15.89 -20.47 -2.34
N LEU A 155 -16.64 -21.28 -1.59
CA LEU A 155 -16.33 -22.70 -1.37
C LEU A 155 -16.92 -23.46 -2.55
N GLY A 156 -16.03 -23.98 -3.41
CA GLY A 156 -16.39 -24.91 -4.49
C GLY A 156 -16.74 -26.31 -3.97
#